data_34902a3168e9af5843b8862dab34129c
#
_entry.id   34902a3168e9af5843b8862dab34129c
#
_cell.length_a   1.000
_cell.length_b   1.000
_cell.length_c   1.000
_cell.angle_alpha   90.00
_cell.angle_beta   90.00
_cell.angle_gamma   90.00
#
_symmetry.space_group_name_H-M   'P 1'
#
loop_
_entity.id
_entity.type
_entity.pdbx_description
1 polymer ?
#
loop_
_entity_poly.entity_id
_entity_poly.type
_entity_poly.pdbx_seq_one_letter_code
_entity_poly.pdbx_strand_id
1 'polypeptide(L)'
;MTTTFRADEGLAFLLQYENVAWYDAGEVRILDRRVYPAKTEFVTCRTHVEVAQAIRDMVTQSAGPYTAAAMGMALAAYECREKTEAEQLAFLAAADGTISNARPTTAKRMKLVCDGCLEAAKLALREGRPVDLAIREHAVNANNRRYSKVNEIAKYLVPLIPAGGTVMTQCFGETIVGMMLKEAKLAGKDFRLFCPETRPYFQGARLTATVCRDMGFDVTVITDNMPA
;
A
#
# COMPACT_ATOMS: atom_id res chain seq x y z
N MET A 1 -21.18 16.37 -2.78
CA MET A 1 -19.96 15.59 -2.43
C MET A 1 -19.26 15.28 -3.74
N THR A 2 -18.18 15.95 -4.06
CA THR A 2 -17.35 15.61 -5.23
C THR A 2 -16.72 14.26 -4.98
N THR A 3 -17.09 13.26 -5.77
CA THR A 3 -16.48 11.93 -5.69
C THR A 3 -15.00 12.08 -6.00
N THR A 4 -14.16 12.01 -4.98
CA THR A 4 -12.70 12.08 -5.16
C THR A 4 -12.28 10.87 -5.99
N PHE A 5 -11.61 11.10 -7.11
CA PHE A 5 -11.08 10.03 -7.98
C PHE A 5 -10.27 9.01 -7.17
N ARG A 6 -10.55 7.73 -7.39
CA ARG A 6 -9.91 6.60 -6.73
C ARG A 6 -9.29 5.67 -7.77
N ALA A 7 -7.97 5.61 -7.78
CA ALA A 7 -7.25 4.76 -8.75
C ALA A 7 -7.30 3.27 -8.40
N ASP A 8 -7.67 2.91 -7.17
CA ASP A 8 -7.82 1.53 -6.71
C ASP A 8 -9.21 0.92 -6.97
N GLU A 9 -10.12 1.69 -7.56
CA GLU A 9 -11.45 1.21 -7.91
C GLU A 9 -11.39 0.02 -8.89
N GLY A 10 -12.14 -1.03 -8.58
CA GLY A 10 -12.19 -2.27 -9.39
C GLY A 10 -10.99 -3.19 -9.21
N LEU A 11 -10.10 -2.92 -8.28
CA LEU A 11 -9.02 -3.83 -7.88
C LEU A 11 -9.49 -4.81 -6.80
N ALA A 12 -8.74 -5.93 -6.66
CA ALA A 12 -8.96 -6.92 -5.62
C ALA A 12 -8.90 -6.29 -4.22
N PHE A 13 -9.59 -6.90 -3.25
CA PHE A 13 -9.69 -6.47 -1.86
C PHE A 13 -8.33 -6.04 -1.26
N LEU A 14 -7.29 -6.87 -1.45
CA LEU A 14 -5.95 -6.63 -0.92
C LEU A 14 -5.29 -5.34 -1.45
N LEU A 15 -5.76 -4.79 -2.56
CA LEU A 15 -5.17 -3.64 -3.25
C LEU A 15 -5.95 -2.33 -3.03
N GLN A 16 -7.10 -2.39 -2.40
CA GLN A 16 -7.88 -1.21 -2.04
C GLN A 16 -7.21 -0.49 -0.86
N TYR A 17 -7.18 0.82 -0.89
CA TYR A 17 -6.38 1.63 0.06
C TYR A 17 -6.72 1.33 1.52
N GLU A 18 -8.02 1.21 1.84
CA GLU A 18 -8.51 0.92 3.19
C GLU A 18 -8.04 -0.45 3.69
N ASN A 19 -7.77 -1.37 2.78
CA ASN A 19 -7.30 -2.72 3.09
C ASN A 19 -5.78 -2.87 3.05
N VAL A 20 -5.05 -1.81 2.69
CA VAL A 20 -3.59 -1.77 2.84
C VAL A 20 -3.22 -1.20 4.20
N ALA A 21 -3.59 0.05 4.44
CA ALA A 21 -3.49 0.77 5.70
C ALA A 21 -4.37 2.03 5.62
N TRP A 22 -5.14 2.30 6.65
CA TRP A 22 -6.08 3.41 6.65
C TRP A 22 -6.13 4.12 7.99
N TYR A 23 -5.92 5.45 7.95
CA TYR A 23 -6.11 6.33 9.09
C TYR A 23 -7.54 6.84 9.13
N ASP A 24 -8.17 6.72 10.28
CA ASP A 24 -9.46 7.34 10.58
C ASP A 24 -9.59 7.62 12.07
N ALA A 25 -10.07 8.82 12.41
CA ALA A 25 -10.46 9.23 13.75
C ALA A 25 -9.44 8.87 14.87
N GLY A 26 -8.14 9.01 14.63
CA GLY A 26 -7.09 8.75 15.63
C GLY A 26 -6.64 7.29 15.72
N GLU A 27 -6.99 6.46 14.74
CA GLU A 27 -6.51 5.09 14.62
C GLU A 27 -5.98 4.82 13.21
N VAL A 28 -5.01 3.92 13.09
CA VAL A 28 -4.59 3.33 11.82
C VAL A 28 -4.89 1.84 11.83
N ARG A 29 -5.65 1.38 10.85
CA ARG A 29 -5.91 -0.06 10.63
C ARG A 29 -5.02 -0.56 9.51
N ILE A 30 -4.33 -1.66 9.73
CA ILE A 30 -3.41 -2.29 8.76
C ILE A 30 -3.84 -3.75 8.58
N LEU A 31 -4.13 -4.18 7.35
CA LEU A 31 -4.42 -5.60 7.08
C LEU A 31 -3.22 -6.47 7.45
N ASP A 32 -3.44 -7.48 8.29
CA ASP A 32 -2.40 -8.40 8.68
C ASP A 32 -2.08 -9.40 7.56
N ARG A 33 -1.12 -9.03 6.73
CA ARG A 33 -0.65 -9.86 5.61
C ARG A 33 0.13 -11.10 6.04
N ARG A 34 0.39 -11.29 7.33
CA ARG A 34 1.03 -12.50 7.86
C ARG A 34 0.05 -13.67 7.88
N VAL A 35 -1.23 -13.38 8.10
CA VAL A 35 -2.30 -14.38 8.20
C VAL A 35 -3.24 -14.37 6.99
N TYR A 36 -3.25 -13.29 6.20
CA TYR A 36 -4.07 -13.21 4.98
C TYR A 36 -3.51 -14.16 3.89
N PRO A 37 -4.34 -14.85 3.10
CA PRO A 37 -5.81 -14.80 3.00
C PRO A 37 -6.55 -15.79 3.91
N ALA A 38 -5.85 -16.61 4.68
CA ALA A 38 -6.50 -17.60 5.56
C ALA A 38 -7.43 -16.92 6.58
N LYS A 39 -7.04 -15.72 7.02
CA LYS A 39 -7.86 -14.84 7.86
C LYS A 39 -7.78 -13.40 7.35
N THR A 40 -8.90 -12.70 7.42
CA THR A 40 -8.98 -11.25 7.15
C THR A 40 -9.01 -10.52 8.49
N GLU A 41 -7.84 -10.27 9.03
CA GLU A 41 -7.65 -9.59 10.31
C GLU A 41 -6.91 -8.27 10.09
N PHE A 42 -7.19 -7.28 10.94
CA PHE A 42 -6.52 -5.98 10.92
C PHE A 42 -5.85 -5.72 12.26
N VAL A 43 -4.63 -5.20 12.19
CA VAL A 43 -3.95 -4.62 13.35
C VAL A 43 -4.38 -3.15 13.46
N THR A 44 -4.93 -2.77 14.61
CA THR A 44 -5.30 -1.39 14.92
C THR A 44 -4.21 -0.74 15.75
N CYS A 45 -3.66 0.35 15.24
CA CYS A 45 -2.62 1.15 15.89
C CYS A 45 -3.22 2.49 16.36
N ARG A 46 -2.95 2.88 17.60
CA ARG A 46 -3.40 4.13 18.24
C ARG A 46 -2.29 5.15 18.43
N THR A 47 -1.06 4.76 18.13
CA THR A 47 0.12 5.63 18.12
C THR A 47 0.98 5.37 16.89
N HIS A 48 1.73 6.39 16.46
CA HIS A 48 2.69 6.25 15.37
C HIS A 48 3.79 5.22 15.67
N VAL A 49 4.10 5.01 16.95
CA VAL A 49 5.07 3.99 17.41
C VAL A 49 4.53 2.58 17.16
N GLU A 50 3.24 2.35 17.39
CA GLU A 50 2.58 1.07 17.06
C GLU A 50 2.55 0.83 15.56
N VAL A 51 2.36 1.87 14.73
CA VAL A 51 2.47 1.75 13.26
C VAL A 51 3.89 1.36 12.86
N ALA A 52 4.91 2.01 13.44
CA ALA A 52 6.29 1.65 13.21
C ALA A 52 6.59 0.19 13.63
N GLN A 53 6.03 -0.26 14.75
CA GLN A 53 6.15 -1.65 15.20
C GLN A 53 5.47 -2.61 14.22
N ALA A 54 4.26 -2.31 13.75
CA ALA A 54 3.54 -3.13 12.77
C ALA A 54 4.33 -3.25 11.44
N ILE A 55 5.00 -2.17 10.99
CA ILE A 55 5.89 -2.21 9.82
C ILE A 55 7.10 -3.13 10.09
N ARG A 56 7.72 -3.03 11.25
CA ARG A 56 8.86 -3.86 11.68
C ARG A 56 8.49 -5.33 11.73
N ASP A 57 7.32 -5.65 12.27
CA ASP A 57 6.80 -7.01 12.44
C ASP A 57 6.23 -7.61 11.14
N MET A 58 6.39 -6.89 10.03
CA MET A 58 5.90 -7.32 8.71
C MET A 58 4.39 -7.58 8.64
N VAL A 59 3.59 -6.90 9.48
CA VAL A 59 2.12 -6.91 9.37
C VAL A 59 1.71 -6.51 7.95
N THR A 60 2.41 -5.54 7.37
CA THR A 60 2.28 -5.16 5.96
C THR A 60 3.57 -5.46 5.19
N GLN A 61 3.43 -5.79 3.91
CA GLN A 61 4.52 -6.28 3.04
C GLN A 61 4.44 -5.60 1.67
N SER A 62 5.47 -5.82 0.82
CA SER A 62 5.57 -5.23 -0.52
C SER A 62 5.57 -3.70 -0.48
N ALA A 63 4.63 -3.00 -1.11
CA ALA A 63 4.48 -1.55 -1.06
C ALA A 63 3.63 -1.05 0.12
N GLY A 64 3.02 -1.96 0.89
CA GLY A 64 2.19 -1.62 2.05
C GLY A 64 2.88 -0.75 3.11
N PRO A 65 4.18 -0.96 3.44
CA PRO A 65 4.91 -0.10 4.36
C PRO A 65 4.86 1.40 4.00
N TYR A 66 4.80 1.75 2.73
CA TYR A 66 4.74 3.16 2.29
C TYR A 66 3.39 3.79 2.60
N THR A 67 2.30 3.05 2.39
CA THR A 67 0.95 3.49 2.76
C THR A 67 0.80 3.57 4.27
N ALA A 68 1.28 2.55 4.99
CA ALA A 68 1.25 2.53 6.46
C ALA A 68 2.07 3.69 7.06
N ALA A 69 3.23 4.02 6.48
CA ALA A 69 4.05 5.14 6.93
C ALA A 69 3.30 6.48 6.78
N ALA A 70 2.67 6.73 5.63
CA ALA A 70 1.90 7.95 5.42
C ALA A 70 0.70 8.07 6.37
N MET A 71 -0.04 6.98 6.58
CA MET A 71 -1.16 6.93 7.53
C MET A 71 -0.68 7.04 8.98
N GLY A 72 0.51 6.50 9.31
CA GLY A 72 1.16 6.69 10.60
C GLY A 72 1.56 8.14 10.87
N MET A 73 1.97 8.89 9.83
CA MET A 73 2.22 10.33 9.96
C MET A 73 0.92 11.12 10.21
N ALA A 74 -0.21 10.72 9.62
CA ALA A 74 -1.51 11.31 9.93
C ALA A 74 -1.90 11.05 11.39
N LEU A 75 -1.68 9.81 11.88
CA LEU A 75 -1.90 9.47 13.28
C LEU A 75 -0.99 10.28 14.22
N ALA A 76 0.29 10.45 13.90
CA ALA A 76 1.21 11.29 14.66
C ALA A 76 0.73 12.75 14.76
N ALA A 77 0.16 13.28 13.68
CA ALA A 77 -0.45 14.61 13.70
C ALA A 77 -1.66 14.70 14.65
N TYR A 78 -2.49 13.67 14.66
CA TYR A 78 -3.60 13.58 15.61
C TYR A 78 -3.11 13.49 17.05
N GLU A 79 -2.05 12.73 17.34
CA GLU A 79 -1.45 12.62 18.68
C GLU A 79 -1.00 13.97 19.24
N CYS A 80 -0.51 14.87 18.39
CA CYS A 80 0.01 16.16 18.81
C CYS A 80 -0.91 17.37 18.51
N ARG A 81 -2.15 17.16 18.09
CA ARG A 81 -3.08 18.20 17.61
C ARG A 81 -3.36 19.35 18.60
N GLU A 82 -3.24 19.07 19.90
CA GLU A 82 -3.48 20.07 20.97
C GLU A 82 -2.22 20.89 21.30
N LYS A 83 -1.09 20.62 20.65
CA LYS A 83 0.18 21.32 20.87
C LYS A 83 0.26 22.58 20.00
N THR A 84 1.19 23.48 20.36
CA THR A 84 1.53 24.62 19.50
C THR A 84 2.08 24.17 18.16
N GLU A 85 1.99 25.01 17.12
CA GLU A 85 2.47 24.68 15.76
C GLU A 85 3.95 24.24 15.76
N ALA A 86 4.80 24.93 16.54
CA ALA A 86 6.22 24.60 16.65
C ALA A 86 6.44 23.20 17.27
N GLU A 87 5.67 22.89 18.32
CA GLU A 87 5.71 21.57 18.97
C GLU A 87 5.14 20.47 18.08
N GLN A 88 4.08 20.75 17.30
CA GLN A 88 3.54 19.81 16.34
C GLN A 88 4.59 19.45 15.27
N LEU A 89 5.29 20.44 14.70
CA LEU A 89 6.33 20.20 13.71
C LEU A 89 7.50 19.41 14.29
N ALA A 90 7.93 19.73 15.51
CA ALA A 90 8.98 18.98 16.20
C ALA A 90 8.57 17.52 16.45
N PHE A 91 7.33 17.29 16.90
CA PHE A 91 6.78 15.95 17.12
C PHE A 91 6.70 15.14 15.82
N LEU A 92 6.20 15.75 14.74
CA LEU A 92 6.11 15.10 13.43
C LEU A 92 7.49 14.76 12.85
N ALA A 93 8.50 15.61 13.07
CA ALA A 93 9.87 15.32 12.67
C ALA A 93 10.46 14.12 13.44
N ALA A 94 10.14 13.98 14.72
CA ALA A 94 10.52 12.81 15.51
C ALA A 94 9.77 11.54 15.06
N ALA A 95 8.48 11.66 14.78
CA ALA A 95 7.64 10.56 14.27
C ALA A 95 8.14 10.06 12.90
N ASP A 96 8.54 10.95 12.01
CA ASP A 96 9.20 10.58 10.75
C ASP A 96 10.41 9.68 11.01
N GLY A 97 11.31 10.09 11.91
CA GLY A 97 12.47 9.26 12.28
C GLY A 97 12.08 7.87 12.80
N THR A 98 11.04 7.79 13.61
CA THR A 98 10.52 6.53 14.16
C THR A 98 9.96 5.62 13.07
N ILE A 99 9.11 6.15 12.19
CA ILE A 99 8.41 5.40 11.15
C ILE A 99 9.36 5.02 10.02
N SER A 100 10.14 5.99 9.50
CA SER A 100 10.99 5.75 8.32
C SER A 100 12.09 4.73 8.58
N ASN A 101 12.59 4.64 9.82
CA ASN A 101 13.61 3.67 10.22
C ASN A 101 13.05 2.33 10.74
N ALA A 102 11.74 2.14 10.75
CA ALA A 102 11.12 0.92 11.25
C ALA A 102 11.60 -0.36 10.52
N ARG A 103 11.96 -0.23 9.24
CA ARG A 103 12.43 -1.36 8.43
C ARG A 103 13.57 -0.94 7.50
N PRO A 104 14.81 -1.45 7.70
CA PRO A 104 16.00 -1.00 6.95
C PRO A 104 15.85 -1.09 5.42
N THR A 105 15.29 -2.18 4.90
CA THR A 105 15.15 -2.44 3.46
C THR A 105 14.24 -1.45 2.73
N THR A 106 13.36 -0.76 3.44
CA THR A 106 12.39 0.20 2.90
C THR A 106 12.60 1.62 3.42
N ALA A 107 13.58 1.85 4.32
CA ALA A 107 13.79 3.10 5.03
C ALA A 107 13.91 4.31 4.10
N LYS A 108 14.77 4.24 3.08
CA LYS A 108 14.97 5.36 2.13
C LYS A 108 13.67 5.80 1.45
N ARG A 109 12.82 4.85 1.07
CA ARG A 109 11.56 5.18 0.41
C ARG A 109 10.49 5.64 1.40
N MET A 110 10.44 5.05 2.59
CA MET A 110 9.56 5.54 3.66
C MET A 110 9.90 6.96 4.06
N LYS A 111 11.21 7.30 4.15
CA LYS A 111 11.66 8.67 4.43
C LYS A 111 11.09 9.67 3.42
N LEU A 112 11.16 9.37 2.12
CA LEU A 112 10.57 10.24 1.08
C LEU A 112 9.05 10.42 1.25
N VAL A 113 8.35 9.38 1.68
CA VAL A 113 6.91 9.47 1.96
C VAL A 113 6.64 10.36 3.17
N CYS A 114 7.39 10.16 4.26
CA CYS A 114 7.26 10.96 5.48
C CYS A 114 7.63 12.43 5.24
N ASP A 115 8.67 12.71 4.45
CA ASP A 115 9.02 14.08 4.02
C ASP A 115 7.85 14.77 3.31
N GLY A 116 7.18 14.07 2.39
CA GLY A 116 5.97 14.58 1.74
C GLY A 116 4.83 14.88 2.71
N CYS A 117 4.67 14.03 3.74
CA CYS A 117 3.69 14.25 4.81
C CYS A 117 4.05 15.48 5.67
N LEU A 118 5.34 15.70 5.96
CA LEU A 118 5.80 16.87 6.69
C LEU A 118 5.53 18.17 5.91
N GLU A 119 5.74 18.17 4.61
CA GLU A 119 5.40 19.35 3.78
C GLU A 119 3.89 19.61 3.74
N ALA A 120 3.06 18.56 3.67
CA ALA A 120 1.61 18.69 3.77
C ALA A 120 1.17 19.24 5.14
N ALA A 121 1.83 18.81 6.23
CA ALA A 121 1.60 19.33 7.58
C ALA A 121 1.92 20.82 7.69
N LYS A 122 3.09 21.25 7.20
CA LYS A 122 3.49 22.66 7.20
C LYS A 122 2.52 23.55 6.43
N LEU A 123 1.99 23.05 5.32
CA LEU A 123 0.99 23.77 4.54
C LEU A 123 -0.33 23.88 5.30
N ALA A 124 -0.81 22.77 5.88
CA ALA A 124 -2.05 22.72 6.63
C ALA A 124 -2.03 23.67 7.85
N LEU A 125 -0.92 23.73 8.60
CA LEU A 125 -0.73 24.67 9.72
C LEU A 125 -0.86 26.11 9.25
N ARG A 126 -0.18 26.50 8.17
CA ARG A 126 -0.28 27.85 7.58
C ARG A 126 -1.68 28.24 7.14
N GLU A 127 -2.47 27.24 6.72
CA GLU A 127 -3.85 27.42 6.25
C GLU A 127 -4.89 27.25 7.36
N GLY A 128 -4.48 26.95 8.59
CA GLY A 128 -5.39 26.69 9.71
C GLY A 128 -6.28 25.45 9.51
N ARG A 129 -5.80 24.45 8.75
CA ARG A 129 -6.53 23.20 8.49
C ARG A 129 -6.10 22.08 9.45
N PRO A 130 -6.99 21.11 9.74
CA PRO A 130 -6.62 19.93 10.52
C PRO A 130 -5.46 19.16 9.84
N VAL A 131 -4.34 19.04 10.56
CA VAL A 131 -3.08 18.52 10.02
C VAL A 131 -3.17 17.03 9.70
N ASP A 132 -3.80 16.25 10.54
CA ASP A 132 -4.03 14.82 10.37
C ASP A 132 -4.84 14.51 9.10
N LEU A 133 -5.92 15.26 8.87
CA LEU A 133 -6.75 15.12 7.67
C LEU A 133 -6.01 15.57 6.40
N ALA A 134 -5.21 16.63 6.47
CA ALA A 134 -4.40 17.09 5.36
C ALA A 134 -3.32 16.07 4.96
N ILE A 135 -2.67 15.43 5.94
CA ILE A 135 -1.71 14.35 5.68
C ILE A 135 -2.42 13.13 5.07
N ARG A 136 -3.59 12.73 5.60
CA ARG A 136 -4.39 11.64 5.00
C ARG A 136 -4.75 11.93 3.55
N GLU A 137 -5.22 13.13 3.26
CA GLU A 137 -5.53 13.57 1.90
C GLU A 137 -4.29 13.51 0.99
N HIS A 138 -3.15 14.01 1.47
CA HIS A 138 -1.87 13.90 0.77
C HIS A 138 -1.50 12.46 0.46
N ALA A 139 -1.66 11.54 1.42
CA ALA A 139 -1.38 10.11 1.27
C ALA A 139 -2.27 9.45 0.21
N VAL A 140 -3.58 9.74 0.22
CA VAL A 140 -4.53 9.26 -0.78
C VAL A 140 -4.16 9.77 -2.18
N ASN A 141 -3.85 11.06 -2.31
CA ASN A 141 -3.42 11.66 -3.58
C ASN A 141 -2.08 11.08 -4.08
N ALA A 142 -1.15 10.78 -3.18
CA ALA A 142 0.11 10.11 -3.53
C ALA A 142 -0.14 8.67 -4.03
N ASN A 143 -1.05 7.93 -3.39
CA ASN A 143 -1.47 6.61 -3.84
C ASN A 143 -2.15 6.69 -5.21
N ASN A 144 -3.07 7.64 -5.44
CA ASN A 144 -3.71 7.84 -6.73
C ASN A 144 -2.67 8.08 -7.84
N ARG A 145 -1.71 8.97 -7.62
CA ARG A 145 -0.62 9.21 -8.60
C ARG A 145 0.21 7.96 -8.87
N ARG A 146 0.55 7.19 -7.83
CA ARG A 146 1.32 5.94 -7.97
C ARG A 146 0.54 4.90 -8.75
N TYR A 147 -0.70 4.65 -8.39
CA TYR A 147 -1.56 3.64 -9.05
C TYR A 147 -1.83 4.03 -10.50
N SER A 148 -2.12 5.29 -10.79
CA SER A 148 -2.32 5.77 -12.16
C SER A 148 -1.08 5.58 -13.03
N LYS A 149 0.12 5.89 -12.50
CA LYS A 149 1.38 5.64 -13.24
C LYS A 149 1.60 4.16 -13.52
N VAL A 150 1.29 3.29 -12.57
CA VAL A 150 1.41 1.84 -12.76
C VAL A 150 0.35 1.34 -13.75
N ASN A 151 -0.84 1.94 -13.74
CA ASN A 151 -1.88 1.64 -14.73
C ASN A 151 -1.41 1.98 -16.17
N GLU A 152 -0.75 3.12 -16.36
CA GLU A 152 -0.15 3.44 -17.66
C GLU A 152 0.89 2.39 -18.10
N ILE A 153 1.72 1.90 -17.17
CA ILE A 153 2.65 0.80 -17.46
C ILE A 153 1.88 -0.46 -17.88
N ALA A 154 0.80 -0.80 -17.20
CA ALA A 154 -0.02 -1.96 -17.51
C ALA A 154 -0.63 -1.89 -18.91
N LYS A 155 -1.03 -0.72 -19.39
CA LYS A 155 -1.52 -0.51 -20.76
C LYS A 155 -0.49 -0.87 -21.84
N TYR A 156 0.79 -0.66 -21.55
CA TYR A 156 1.87 -1.09 -22.47
C TYR A 156 2.23 -2.57 -22.30
N LEU A 157 2.09 -3.12 -21.09
CA LEU A 157 2.41 -4.51 -20.78
C LEU A 157 1.39 -5.49 -21.38
N VAL A 158 0.09 -5.22 -21.20
CA VAL A 158 -0.99 -6.15 -21.57
C VAL A 158 -0.99 -6.49 -23.06
N PRO A 159 -0.76 -5.57 -24.02
CA PRO A 159 -0.64 -5.92 -25.45
C PRO A 159 0.44 -6.94 -25.75
N LEU A 160 1.52 -7.00 -24.97
CA LEU A 160 2.64 -7.92 -25.17
C LEU A 160 2.32 -9.36 -24.74
N ILE A 161 1.26 -9.58 -23.98
CA ILE A 161 0.84 -10.90 -23.52
C ILE A 161 0.05 -11.56 -24.67
N PRO A 162 0.43 -12.74 -25.18
CA PRO A 162 -0.35 -13.47 -26.18
C PRO A 162 -1.75 -13.82 -25.67
N ALA A 163 -2.74 -13.85 -26.56
CA ALA A 163 -4.08 -14.33 -26.22
C ALA A 163 -4.02 -15.80 -25.79
N GLY A 164 -4.66 -16.16 -24.69
CA GLY A 164 -4.59 -17.51 -24.10
C GLY A 164 -3.19 -17.91 -23.59
N GLY A 165 -2.27 -16.94 -23.53
CA GLY A 165 -0.88 -17.16 -23.10
C GLY A 165 -0.76 -17.43 -21.60
N THR A 166 0.48 -17.41 -21.13
CA THR A 166 0.81 -17.62 -19.72
C THR A 166 1.74 -16.51 -19.24
N VAL A 167 1.48 -15.98 -18.06
CA VAL A 167 2.33 -15.01 -17.38
C VAL A 167 2.85 -15.62 -16.10
N MET A 168 4.14 -15.51 -15.85
CA MET A 168 4.74 -15.87 -14.57
C MET A 168 5.07 -14.60 -13.78
N THR A 169 4.64 -14.58 -12.52
CA THR A 169 4.93 -13.48 -11.59
C THR A 169 6.09 -13.83 -10.67
N GLN A 170 6.56 -12.86 -9.89
CA GLN A 170 7.54 -13.10 -8.82
C GLN A 170 7.11 -12.36 -7.56
N CYS A 171 7.11 -13.06 -6.43
CA CYS A 171 6.75 -12.50 -5.13
C CYS A 171 5.37 -11.84 -5.15
N PHE A 172 5.23 -10.66 -4.53
CA PHE A 172 4.00 -9.87 -4.58
C PHE A 172 4.27 -8.51 -5.23
N GLY A 173 4.06 -8.44 -6.54
CA GLY A 173 4.18 -7.21 -7.33
C GLY A 173 3.09 -6.17 -7.03
N GLU A 174 2.14 -6.51 -6.16
CA GLU A 174 1.06 -5.65 -5.65
C GLU A 174 0.38 -4.84 -6.76
N THR A 175 0.70 -3.56 -6.88
CA THR A 175 0.01 -2.63 -7.79
C THR A 175 0.16 -3.01 -9.26
N ILE A 176 1.35 -3.47 -9.70
CA ILE A 176 1.55 -3.80 -11.12
C ILE A 176 0.77 -5.05 -11.53
N VAL A 177 0.70 -6.05 -10.67
CA VAL A 177 -0.12 -7.24 -10.93
C VAL A 177 -1.59 -6.85 -11.00
N GLY A 178 -2.11 -6.11 -10.02
CA GLY A 178 -3.51 -5.67 -10.01
C GLY A 178 -3.87 -4.83 -11.25
N MET A 179 -3.02 -3.88 -11.62
CA MET A 179 -3.28 -3.04 -12.81
C MET A 179 -3.18 -3.83 -14.12
N MET A 180 -2.23 -4.75 -14.24
CA MET A 180 -2.14 -5.66 -15.39
C MET A 180 -3.44 -6.46 -15.57
N LEU A 181 -3.96 -7.03 -14.48
CA LEU A 181 -5.19 -7.81 -14.50
C LEU A 181 -6.41 -6.94 -14.83
N LYS A 182 -6.48 -5.72 -14.26
CA LYS A 182 -7.53 -4.75 -14.56
C LYS A 182 -7.54 -4.36 -16.04
N GLU A 183 -6.39 -3.98 -16.59
CA GLU A 183 -6.26 -3.62 -18.01
C GLU A 183 -6.52 -4.82 -18.93
N ALA A 184 -6.11 -6.02 -18.55
CA ALA A 184 -6.43 -7.23 -19.30
C ALA A 184 -7.93 -7.48 -19.40
N LYS A 185 -8.66 -7.32 -18.28
CA LYS A 185 -10.13 -7.42 -18.27
C LYS A 185 -10.79 -6.38 -19.17
N LEU A 186 -10.33 -5.13 -19.10
CA LEU A 186 -10.84 -4.06 -19.97
C LEU A 186 -10.58 -4.32 -21.45
N ALA A 187 -9.47 -4.98 -21.76
CA ALA A 187 -9.11 -5.38 -23.13
C ALA A 187 -9.76 -6.70 -23.58
N GLY A 188 -10.56 -7.35 -22.75
CA GLY A 188 -11.13 -8.67 -23.02
C GLY A 188 -10.08 -9.77 -23.20
N LYS A 189 -8.89 -9.59 -22.60
CA LYS A 189 -7.77 -10.52 -22.68
C LYS A 189 -7.78 -11.50 -21.52
N ASP A 190 -7.69 -12.78 -21.84
CA ASP A 190 -7.54 -13.85 -20.87
C ASP A 190 -6.18 -14.54 -21.02
N PHE A 191 -5.57 -14.92 -19.90
CA PHE A 191 -4.30 -15.64 -19.80
C PHE A 191 -4.19 -16.33 -18.44
N ARG A 192 -3.35 -17.35 -18.36
CA ARG A 192 -3.08 -18.05 -17.10
C ARG A 192 -1.90 -17.42 -16.36
N LEU A 193 -1.91 -17.50 -15.04
CA LEU A 193 -0.83 -17.03 -14.21
C LEU A 193 -0.15 -18.19 -13.46
N PHE A 194 1.19 -18.20 -13.48
CA PHE A 194 1.99 -18.98 -12.57
C PHE A 194 2.58 -18.09 -11.49
N CYS A 195 2.35 -18.45 -10.23
CA CYS A 195 2.83 -17.72 -9.06
C CYS A 195 3.82 -18.60 -8.28
N PRO A 196 5.15 -18.42 -8.45
CA PRO A 196 6.12 -19.02 -7.54
C PRO A 196 5.81 -18.66 -6.10
N GLU A 197 5.87 -19.64 -5.20
CA GLU A 197 5.40 -19.49 -3.81
C GLU A 197 6.13 -18.40 -3.02
N THR A 198 7.37 -18.13 -3.33
CA THR A 198 8.25 -17.12 -2.69
C THR A 198 8.51 -17.42 -1.22
N ARG A 199 9.33 -18.44 -0.96
CA ARG A 199 9.80 -18.77 0.41
C ARG A 199 10.67 -17.66 0.99
N PRO A 200 10.74 -17.48 2.31
CA PRO A 200 9.99 -18.24 3.35
C PRO A 200 8.61 -17.67 3.68
N TYR A 201 8.24 -16.48 3.19
CA TYR A 201 7.01 -15.79 3.58
C TYR A 201 5.81 -16.07 2.67
N PHE A 202 6.01 -16.78 1.57
CA PHE A 202 4.97 -17.22 0.63
C PHE A 202 4.10 -16.08 0.06
N GLN A 203 4.70 -14.92 -0.24
CA GLN A 203 3.94 -13.79 -0.80
C GLN A 203 3.34 -14.11 -2.16
N GLY A 204 4.05 -14.88 -3.01
CA GLY A 204 3.53 -15.33 -4.30
C GLY A 204 2.31 -16.23 -4.14
N ALA A 205 2.42 -17.24 -3.28
CA ALA A 205 1.33 -18.19 -3.04
C ALA A 205 0.12 -17.56 -2.33
N ARG A 206 0.36 -16.69 -1.35
CA ARG A 206 -0.71 -16.15 -0.51
C ARG A 206 -1.31 -14.84 -1.04
N LEU A 207 -0.48 -13.92 -1.51
CA LEU A 207 -0.93 -12.57 -1.85
C LEU A 207 -1.17 -12.43 -3.36
N THR A 208 -0.19 -12.77 -4.19
CA THR A 208 -0.33 -12.66 -5.66
C THR A 208 -1.39 -13.60 -6.18
N ALA A 209 -1.36 -14.87 -5.80
CA ALA A 209 -2.35 -15.85 -6.26
C ALA A 209 -3.78 -15.47 -5.83
N THR A 210 -3.95 -14.92 -4.62
CA THR A 210 -5.26 -14.42 -4.16
C THR A 210 -5.75 -13.24 -5.01
N VAL A 211 -4.89 -12.25 -5.27
CA VAL A 211 -5.25 -11.12 -6.15
C VAL A 211 -5.67 -11.62 -7.54
N CYS A 212 -4.91 -12.56 -8.12
CA CYS A 212 -5.24 -13.11 -9.44
C CYS A 212 -6.60 -13.80 -9.43
N ARG A 213 -6.86 -14.65 -8.46
CA ARG A 213 -8.14 -15.36 -8.30
C ARG A 213 -9.29 -14.38 -8.06
N ASP A 214 -9.13 -13.43 -7.16
CA ASP A 214 -10.18 -12.47 -6.81
C ASP A 214 -10.52 -11.55 -7.99
N MET A 215 -9.57 -11.34 -8.89
CA MET A 215 -9.79 -10.66 -10.17
C MET A 215 -10.25 -11.60 -11.30
N GLY A 216 -10.54 -12.87 -11.01
CA GLY A 216 -11.17 -13.82 -11.94
C GLY A 216 -10.25 -14.42 -12.98
N PHE A 217 -8.94 -14.50 -12.72
CA PHE A 217 -7.97 -15.14 -13.61
C PHE A 217 -7.62 -16.56 -13.12
N ASP A 218 -7.32 -17.44 -14.08
CA ASP A 218 -6.78 -18.77 -13.78
C ASP A 218 -5.36 -18.65 -13.24
N VAL A 219 -5.11 -19.25 -12.08
CA VAL A 219 -3.84 -19.14 -11.37
C VAL A 219 -3.38 -20.48 -10.83
N THR A 220 -2.11 -20.76 -11.06
CA THR A 220 -1.41 -21.94 -10.54
C THR A 220 -0.26 -21.49 -9.64
N VAL A 221 -0.26 -21.94 -8.39
CA VAL A 221 0.89 -21.78 -7.51
C VAL A 221 1.90 -22.88 -7.80
N ILE A 222 3.16 -22.49 -7.93
CA ILE A 222 4.29 -23.41 -8.18
C ILE A 222 5.35 -23.21 -7.10
N THR A 223 6.22 -24.21 -6.92
CA THR A 223 7.38 -24.09 -6.02
C THR A 223 8.48 -23.22 -6.65
N ASP A 224 9.33 -22.61 -5.84
CA ASP A 224 10.33 -21.64 -6.32
C ASP A 224 11.39 -22.22 -7.28
N ASN A 225 11.56 -23.53 -7.30
CA ASN A 225 12.49 -24.22 -8.19
C ASN A 225 11.87 -24.69 -9.54
N MET A 226 10.56 -24.51 -9.74
CA MET A 226 9.90 -24.93 -10.99
C MET A 226 10.07 -23.97 -12.17
N PRO A 227 10.38 -22.67 -11.99
CA PRO A 227 10.60 -21.74 -13.10
C PRO A 227 11.86 -22.01 -13.94
N ALA A 228 12.78 -22.86 -13.50
CA ALA A 228 14.05 -23.16 -14.16
C ALA A 228 13.88 -24.19 -15.32
#